data_256da048c4f806b12983d4c23aad5b08
#
_entry.id   256da048c4f806b12983d4c23aad5b08
#
_cell.length_a   1.000
_cell.length_b   1.000
_cell.length_c   1.000
_cell.angle_alpha   90.00
_cell.angle_beta   90.00
_cell.angle_gamma   90.00
#
_symmetry.space_group_name_H-M   'P 1'
#
loop_
_entity.id
_entity.type
_entity.pdbx_description
1 polymer ?
#
loop_
_entity_poly.entity_id
_entity_poly.type
_entity_poly.pdbx_seq_one_letter_code
_entity_poly.pdbx_strand_id
1 'polypeptide(L)'
;MTTKNKNTAKKKTTPKKPTKTSTHPMKGRDILVKALENEGVKVIFGYPGGASMEIHQGLALSKKIRMVLPRHEQGGAFAAGGYARATGDVGVCLATSGPGATNLITGIIDAKMDSIPMVAITGQVPSTVLGTDAFQETDIMGSTFP
;
A
#
# COMPACT_ATOMS: atom_id res chain seq x y z
N MET A 1 -25.81 -48.73 40.34
CA MET A 1 -24.89 -47.53 40.40
C MET A 1 -23.64 -47.88 39.64
N THR A 2 -23.48 -47.35 38.44
CA THR A 2 -22.34 -47.66 37.57
C THR A 2 -21.77 -46.32 37.07
N THR A 3 -20.65 -45.92 37.63
CA THR A 3 -19.90 -44.71 37.31
C THR A 3 -19.11 -44.92 36.02
N LYS A 4 -19.44 -44.16 34.96
CA LYS A 4 -18.67 -44.12 33.71
C LYS A 4 -17.50 -43.12 33.84
N ASN A 5 -16.32 -43.67 33.78
CA ASN A 5 -15.04 -42.95 33.74
C ASN A 5 -14.86 -42.32 32.34
N LYS A 6 -14.77 -40.99 32.27
CA LYS A 6 -14.46 -40.25 31.02
C LYS A 6 -12.97 -40.08 30.89
N ASN A 7 -12.35 -40.85 30.01
CA ASN A 7 -10.95 -40.68 29.59
C ASN A 7 -10.82 -39.47 28.69
N THR A 8 -10.23 -38.39 29.17
CA THR A 8 -9.85 -37.21 28.38
C THR A 8 -8.48 -37.44 27.75
N ALA A 9 -8.48 -37.76 26.46
CA ALA A 9 -7.27 -37.90 25.68
C ALA A 9 -6.60 -36.50 25.49
N LYS A 10 -5.41 -36.29 26.05
CA LYS A 10 -4.56 -35.11 25.83
C LYS A 10 -4.06 -35.11 24.39
N LYS A 11 -4.50 -34.12 23.61
CA LYS A 11 -4.03 -33.84 22.23
C LYS A 11 -2.55 -33.44 22.30
N LYS A 12 -1.65 -34.29 21.80
CA LYS A 12 -0.21 -33.98 21.64
C LYS A 12 -0.06 -32.84 20.63
N THR A 13 0.39 -31.67 21.06
CA THR A 13 0.81 -30.58 20.20
C THR A 13 2.21 -30.90 19.65
N THR A 14 2.30 -31.20 18.37
CA THR A 14 3.56 -31.30 17.63
C THR A 14 4.26 -29.95 17.60
N PRO A 15 5.55 -29.85 17.93
CA PRO A 15 6.28 -28.57 17.85
C PRO A 15 6.34 -28.11 16.39
N LYS A 16 5.90 -26.86 16.14
CA LYS A 16 6.04 -26.21 14.84
C LYS A 16 7.53 -26.10 14.51
N LYS A 17 7.91 -26.67 13.37
CA LYS A 17 9.26 -26.54 12.79
C LYS A 17 9.60 -25.05 12.64
N PRO A 18 10.79 -24.58 13.05
CA PRO A 18 11.16 -23.18 12.89
C PRO A 18 11.13 -22.83 11.40
N THR A 19 10.39 -21.79 11.06
CA THR A 19 10.37 -21.18 9.73
C THR A 19 11.78 -20.67 9.44
N LYS A 20 12.42 -21.19 8.38
CA LYS A 20 13.69 -20.67 7.89
C LYS A 20 13.54 -19.20 7.60
N THR A 21 14.12 -18.32 8.39
CA THR A 21 14.32 -16.91 8.04
C THR A 21 15.17 -16.87 6.78
N SER A 22 14.64 -16.28 5.70
CA SER A 22 15.41 -16.10 4.47
C SER A 22 16.63 -15.24 4.78
N THR A 23 17.82 -15.70 4.45
CA THR A 23 19.08 -14.99 4.66
C THR A 23 19.30 -13.86 3.64
N HIS A 24 18.36 -13.64 2.72
CA HIS A 24 18.44 -12.55 1.75
C HIS A 24 17.77 -11.29 2.28
N PRO A 25 18.38 -10.11 2.08
CA PRO A 25 17.78 -8.85 2.46
C PRO A 25 16.45 -8.66 1.72
N MET A 26 15.43 -8.14 2.42
CA MET A 26 14.12 -7.88 1.86
C MET A 26 14.22 -6.73 0.85
N LYS A 27 13.55 -6.84 -0.30
CA LYS A 27 13.48 -5.75 -1.28
C LYS A 27 12.65 -4.59 -0.72
N GLY A 28 12.98 -3.37 -1.13
CA GLY A 28 12.26 -2.15 -0.70
C GLY A 28 10.76 -2.23 -0.94
N ARG A 29 10.31 -2.78 -2.07
CA ARG A 29 8.88 -3.01 -2.37
C ARG A 29 8.21 -3.93 -1.33
N ASP A 30 8.90 -4.98 -0.90
CA ASP A 30 8.35 -5.95 0.06
C ASP A 30 8.30 -5.34 1.47
N ILE A 31 9.28 -4.47 1.80
CA ILE A 31 9.28 -3.68 3.04
C ILE A 31 8.08 -2.74 3.06
N LEU A 32 7.84 -2.00 1.98
CA LEU A 32 6.71 -1.08 1.87
C LEU A 32 5.38 -1.82 2.02
N VAL A 33 5.19 -2.92 1.28
CA VAL A 33 3.96 -3.72 1.37
C VAL A 33 3.76 -4.26 2.78
N LYS A 34 4.85 -4.73 3.41
CA LYS A 34 4.78 -5.23 4.79
C LYS A 34 4.44 -4.13 5.80
N ALA A 35 4.98 -2.93 5.62
CA ALA A 35 4.62 -1.78 6.46
C ALA A 35 3.14 -1.45 6.33
N LEU A 36 2.61 -1.35 5.10
CA LEU A 36 1.19 -1.11 4.85
C LEU A 36 0.29 -2.19 5.46
N GLU A 37 0.69 -3.47 5.35
CA GLU A 37 -0.03 -4.57 6.00
C GLU A 37 -0.03 -4.47 7.54
N ASN A 38 1.06 -4.02 8.13
CA ASN A 38 1.19 -3.87 9.58
C ASN A 38 0.37 -2.68 10.10
N GLU A 39 0.25 -1.60 9.30
CA GLU A 39 -0.63 -0.46 9.57
C GLU A 39 -2.12 -0.76 9.31
N GLY A 40 -2.43 -1.98 8.88
CA GLY A 40 -3.82 -2.42 8.69
C GLY A 40 -4.48 -1.93 7.41
N VAL A 41 -3.70 -1.48 6.41
CA VAL A 41 -4.24 -1.08 5.10
C VAL A 41 -4.92 -2.27 4.43
N LYS A 42 -6.17 -2.11 4.05
CA LYS A 42 -7.01 -3.16 3.43
C LYS A 42 -7.17 -2.96 1.93
N VAL A 43 -7.20 -1.69 1.49
CA VAL A 43 -7.47 -1.32 0.10
C VAL A 43 -6.51 -0.23 -0.34
N ILE A 44 -5.97 -0.35 -1.56
CA ILE A 44 -5.18 0.68 -2.23
C ILE A 44 -5.78 0.93 -3.61
N PHE A 45 -5.98 2.20 -3.95
CA PHE A 45 -6.42 2.63 -5.28
C PHE A 45 -5.17 3.03 -6.08
N GLY A 46 -4.71 2.15 -6.99
CA GLY A 46 -3.42 2.32 -7.64
C GLY A 46 -3.49 2.25 -9.16
N TYR A 47 -2.85 3.20 -9.85
CA TYR A 47 -2.64 3.15 -11.28
C TYR A 47 -1.16 2.87 -11.59
N PRO A 48 -0.84 1.74 -12.28
CA PRO A 48 0.53 1.33 -12.50
C PRO A 48 1.23 2.19 -13.55
N GLY A 49 2.53 2.37 -13.36
CA GLY A 49 3.42 3.01 -14.30
C GLY A 49 4.87 2.65 -14.01
N GLY A 50 5.79 3.06 -14.86
CA GLY A 50 7.19 2.61 -14.83
C GLY A 50 7.84 2.69 -13.46
N ALA A 51 7.80 3.85 -12.81
CA ALA A 51 8.45 4.07 -11.53
C ALA A 51 7.73 3.44 -10.31
N SER A 52 6.50 2.95 -10.48
CA SER A 52 5.74 2.25 -9.42
C SER A 52 5.58 0.75 -9.67
N MET A 53 6.13 0.21 -10.76
CA MET A 53 5.95 -1.19 -11.18
C MET A 53 6.36 -2.19 -10.09
N GLU A 54 7.53 -1.98 -9.48
CA GLU A 54 8.02 -2.85 -8.39
C GLU A 54 7.05 -2.88 -7.20
N ILE A 55 6.47 -1.74 -6.83
CA ILE A 55 5.49 -1.65 -5.74
C ILE A 55 4.22 -2.42 -6.11
N HIS A 56 3.72 -2.25 -7.35
CA HIS A 56 2.55 -2.99 -7.84
C HIS A 56 2.78 -4.49 -7.84
N GLN A 57 3.98 -4.95 -8.24
CA GLN A 57 4.34 -6.37 -8.17
C GLN A 57 4.34 -6.89 -6.73
N GLY A 58 4.85 -6.11 -5.78
CA GLY A 58 4.80 -6.46 -4.36
C GLY A 58 3.36 -6.55 -3.84
N LEU A 59 2.51 -5.57 -4.17
CA LEU A 59 1.10 -5.55 -3.81
C LEU A 59 0.31 -6.73 -4.40
N ALA A 60 0.63 -7.13 -5.62
CA ALA A 60 -0.01 -8.31 -6.27
C ALA A 60 0.26 -9.62 -5.52
N LEU A 61 1.33 -9.69 -4.72
CA LEU A 61 1.66 -10.86 -3.89
C LEU A 61 1.02 -10.78 -2.49
N SER A 62 0.53 -9.61 -2.07
CA SER A 62 -0.13 -9.45 -0.78
C SER A 62 -1.48 -10.19 -0.76
N LYS A 63 -1.73 -10.89 0.34
CA LYS A 63 -3.02 -11.55 0.61
C LYS A 63 -3.92 -10.70 1.53
N LYS A 64 -3.42 -9.56 2.01
CA LYS A 64 -4.13 -8.71 2.96
C LYS A 64 -4.63 -7.42 2.33
N ILE A 65 -3.93 -6.92 1.31
CA ILE A 65 -4.24 -5.66 0.66
C ILE A 65 -4.92 -5.95 -0.68
N ARG A 66 -6.13 -5.45 -0.85
CA ARG A 66 -6.83 -5.44 -2.14
C ARG A 66 -6.40 -4.22 -2.94
N MET A 67 -5.86 -4.43 -4.14
CA MET A 67 -5.63 -3.34 -5.07
C MET A 67 -6.83 -3.13 -5.99
N VAL A 68 -7.28 -1.88 -6.10
CA VAL A 68 -8.33 -1.44 -7.01
C VAL A 68 -7.69 -0.58 -8.08
N LEU A 69 -7.86 -0.97 -9.34
CA LEU A 69 -7.34 -0.24 -10.49
C LEU A 69 -8.39 0.81 -10.95
N PRO A 70 -8.14 2.11 -10.76
CA PRO A 70 -8.98 3.16 -11.34
C PRO A 70 -8.66 3.31 -12.83
N ARG A 71 -9.46 4.08 -13.55
CA ARG A 71 -9.18 4.43 -14.96
C ARG A 71 -8.26 5.64 -15.11
N HIS A 72 -8.04 6.38 -14.04
CA HIS A 72 -7.22 7.58 -13.96
C HIS A 72 -6.77 7.80 -12.51
N GLU A 73 -5.58 8.32 -12.29
CA GLU A 73 -5.00 8.50 -10.96
C GLU A 73 -5.84 9.45 -10.09
N GLN A 74 -6.38 10.53 -10.68
CA GLN A 74 -7.29 11.45 -9.98
C GLN A 74 -8.51 10.71 -9.42
N GLY A 75 -9.12 9.82 -10.21
CA GLY A 75 -10.19 8.96 -9.75
C GLY A 75 -9.78 8.03 -8.62
N GLY A 76 -8.52 7.56 -8.63
CA GLY A 76 -7.92 6.78 -7.54
C GLY A 76 -7.80 7.59 -6.26
N ALA A 77 -7.35 8.85 -6.33
CA ALA A 77 -7.26 9.75 -5.18
C ALA A 77 -8.65 10.05 -4.58
N PHE A 78 -9.64 10.38 -5.41
CA PHE A 78 -11.03 10.57 -4.95
C PHE A 78 -11.62 9.29 -4.34
N ALA A 79 -11.33 8.13 -4.92
CA ALA A 79 -11.79 6.86 -4.36
C ALA A 79 -11.17 6.58 -2.99
N ALA A 80 -9.88 6.90 -2.79
CA ALA A 80 -9.21 6.83 -1.50
C ALA A 80 -9.85 7.77 -0.47
N GLY A 81 -10.12 9.03 -0.85
CA GLY A 81 -10.84 9.98 -0.01
C GLY A 81 -12.26 9.51 0.34
N GLY A 82 -12.98 8.98 -0.64
CA GLY A 82 -14.31 8.38 -0.42
C GLY A 82 -14.29 7.19 0.51
N TYR A 83 -13.27 6.31 0.37
CA TYR A 83 -13.05 5.19 1.29
C TYR A 83 -12.83 5.67 2.72
N ALA A 84 -11.95 6.67 2.90
CA ALA A 84 -11.69 7.22 4.22
C ALA A 84 -12.95 7.83 4.86
N ARG A 85 -13.74 8.60 4.10
CA ARG A 85 -15.02 9.16 4.57
C ARG A 85 -16.03 8.08 4.98
N ALA A 86 -16.08 6.98 4.23
CA ALA A 86 -17.06 5.92 4.45
C ALA A 86 -16.70 4.97 5.60
N THR A 87 -15.40 4.74 5.84
CA THR A 87 -14.92 3.72 6.79
C THR A 87 -14.34 4.29 8.05
N GLY A 88 -13.88 5.55 8.05
CA GLY A 88 -13.06 6.13 9.10
C GLY A 88 -11.60 5.66 9.10
N ASP A 89 -11.21 4.74 8.19
CA ASP A 89 -9.84 4.31 7.98
C ASP A 89 -9.09 5.32 7.10
N VAL A 90 -7.77 5.26 7.06
CA VAL A 90 -6.95 6.08 6.15
C VAL A 90 -7.12 5.61 4.70
N GLY A 91 -7.41 6.53 3.79
CA GLY A 91 -7.44 6.25 2.35
C GLY A 91 -6.03 6.16 1.78
N VAL A 92 -5.75 5.18 0.94
CA VAL A 92 -4.42 5.01 0.31
C VAL A 92 -4.55 4.99 -1.21
N CYS A 93 -3.81 5.87 -1.88
CA CYS A 93 -3.68 5.85 -3.34
C CYS A 93 -2.21 5.71 -3.76
N LEU A 94 -2.00 5.18 -4.97
CA LEU A 94 -0.68 4.90 -5.52
C LEU A 94 -0.64 5.29 -7.00
N ALA A 95 0.39 6.05 -7.39
CA ALA A 95 0.65 6.41 -8.78
C ALA A 95 2.14 6.30 -9.13
N THR A 96 2.45 6.39 -10.41
CA THR A 96 3.84 6.48 -10.88
C THR A 96 4.41 7.88 -10.66
N SER A 97 5.64 8.13 -11.10
CA SER A 97 6.28 9.44 -11.08
C SER A 97 5.62 10.44 -12.05
N GLY A 98 6.04 11.68 -12.00
CA GLY A 98 5.69 12.73 -12.96
C GLY A 98 4.19 12.87 -13.17
N PRO A 99 3.70 12.64 -14.40
CA PRO A 99 2.28 12.85 -14.72
C PRO A 99 1.32 12.00 -13.88
N GLY A 100 1.72 10.81 -13.46
CA GLY A 100 0.88 9.99 -12.56
C GLY A 100 0.75 10.62 -11.18
N ALA A 101 1.85 11.11 -10.63
CA ALA A 101 1.86 11.79 -9.34
C ALA A 101 1.09 13.12 -9.37
N THR A 102 1.29 13.95 -10.42
CA THR A 102 0.57 15.23 -10.57
C THR A 102 -0.94 15.03 -10.72
N ASN A 103 -1.37 13.94 -11.35
CA ASN A 103 -2.79 13.60 -11.47
C ASN A 103 -3.48 13.30 -10.12
N LEU A 104 -2.73 13.01 -9.05
CA LEU A 104 -3.30 12.82 -7.71
C LEU A 104 -3.63 14.14 -7.01
N ILE A 105 -3.02 15.28 -7.44
CA ILE A 105 -3.04 16.55 -6.71
C ILE A 105 -4.46 17.02 -6.41
N THR A 106 -5.36 16.97 -7.37
CA THR A 106 -6.75 17.42 -7.17
C THR A 106 -7.43 16.66 -6.02
N GLY A 107 -7.29 15.33 -5.99
CA GLY A 107 -7.87 14.53 -4.91
C GLY A 107 -7.17 14.69 -3.57
N ILE A 108 -5.86 14.99 -3.57
CA ILE A 108 -5.11 15.31 -2.36
C ILE A 108 -5.59 16.64 -1.76
N ILE A 109 -5.78 17.66 -2.62
CA ILE A 109 -6.30 18.97 -2.18
C ILE A 109 -7.72 18.83 -1.62
N ASP A 110 -8.60 18.10 -2.29
CA ASP A 110 -9.96 17.81 -1.80
C ASP A 110 -9.94 17.17 -0.41
N ALA A 111 -9.13 16.14 -0.24
CA ALA A 111 -8.98 15.48 1.04
C ALA A 111 -8.42 16.41 2.12
N LYS A 112 -7.45 17.25 1.78
CA LYS A 112 -6.85 18.23 2.69
C LYS A 112 -7.86 19.27 3.14
N MET A 113 -8.64 19.84 2.23
CA MET A 113 -9.64 20.88 2.54
C MET A 113 -10.70 20.35 3.52
N ASP A 114 -11.06 19.08 3.41
CA ASP A 114 -12.07 18.44 4.27
C ASP A 114 -11.44 17.71 5.48
N SER A 115 -10.13 17.81 5.69
CA SER A 115 -9.39 17.10 6.75
C SER A 115 -9.58 15.58 6.70
N ILE A 116 -9.64 15.00 5.52
CA ILE A 116 -9.79 13.56 5.29
C ILE A 116 -8.40 12.89 5.31
N PRO A 117 -8.18 11.88 6.16
CA PRO A 117 -6.89 11.21 6.25
C PRO A 117 -6.58 10.42 4.98
N MET A 118 -5.50 10.77 4.30
CA MET A 118 -5.07 10.13 3.06
C MET A 118 -3.55 9.97 3.03
N VAL A 119 -3.10 8.83 2.51
CA VAL A 119 -1.70 8.59 2.13
C VAL A 119 -1.62 8.43 0.61
N ALA A 120 -0.88 9.31 -0.04
CA ALA A 120 -0.56 9.22 -1.45
C ALA A 120 0.89 8.71 -1.62
N ILE A 121 1.04 7.57 -2.27
CA ILE A 121 2.34 6.96 -2.57
C ILE A 121 2.64 7.23 -4.04
N THR A 122 3.79 7.84 -4.33
CA THR A 122 4.20 8.10 -5.71
C THR A 122 5.53 7.44 -6.02
N GLY A 123 5.68 6.97 -7.26
CA GLY A 123 6.99 6.62 -7.78
C GLY A 123 7.86 7.88 -7.95
N GLN A 124 9.16 7.66 -8.08
CA GLN A 124 10.13 8.70 -8.46
C GLN A 124 11.14 8.09 -9.42
N VAL A 125 11.80 8.92 -10.20
CA VAL A 125 12.92 8.51 -11.05
C VAL A 125 14.09 8.01 -10.20
N PRO A 126 14.99 7.19 -10.74
CA PRO A 126 16.18 6.75 -10.01
C PRO A 126 16.97 7.92 -9.43
N SER A 127 17.48 7.78 -8.21
CA SER A 127 18.21 8.84 -7.50
C SER A 127 19.41 9.39 -8.26
N THR A 128 20.00 8.58 -9.16
CA THR A 128 21.14 8.96 -10.01
C THR A 128 20.80 9.99 -11.10
N VAL A 129 19.53 10.13 -11.44
CA VAL A 129 19.05 11.06 -12.48
C VAL A 129 18.08 12.11 -11.92
N LEU A 130 17.89 12.13 -10.61
CA LEU A 130 17.03 13.12 -9.96
C LEU A 130 17.62 14.53 -10.14
N GLY A 131 16.81 15.48 -10.58
CA GLY A 131 17.21 16.86 -10.85
C GLY A 131 17.85 17.08 -12.22
N THR A 132 17.71 16.11 -13.14
CA THR A 132 18.27 16.21 -14.50
C THR A 132 17.21 16.36 -15.58
N ASP A 133 15.96 16.66 -15.22
CA ASP A 133 14.80 16.65 -16.14
C ASP A 133 14.61 15.29 -16.83
N ALA A 134 14.82 14.22 -16.06
CA ALA A 134 14.64 12.85 -16.56
C ALA A 134 13.19 12.59 -16.99
N PHE A 135 13.00 11.57 -17.84
CA PHE A 135 11.67 11.21 -18.33
C PHE A 135 10.69 10.95 -17.18
N GLN A 136 9.57 11.67 -17.19
CA GLN A 136 8.54 11.64 -16.14
C GLN A 136 9.06 12.03 -14.74
N GLU A 137 10.10 12.85 -14.65
CA GLU A 137 10.48 13.53 -13.43
C GLU A 137 9.59 14.75 -13.21
N THR A 138 9.20 15.00 -11.98
CA THR A 138 8.48 16.21 -11.55
C THR A 138 8.76 16.47 -10.08
N ASP A 139 8.92 17.73 -9.72
CA ASP A 139 8.97 18.15 -8.32
C ASP A 139 7.58 18.03 -7.67
N ILE A 140 7.26 16.83 -7.25
CA ILE A 140 5.97 16.53 -6.59
C ILE A 140 5.91 17.17 -5.21
N MET A 141 7.02 17.23 -4.50
CA MET A 141 7.06 17.88 -3.18
C MET A 141 6.70 19.38 -3.32
N GLY A 142 7.34 20.10 -4.23
CA GLY A 142 7.01 21.49 -4.51
C GLY A 142 5.57 21.67 -5.00
N SER A 143 5.08 20.76 -5.86
CA SER A 143 3.71 20.83 -6.41
C SER A 143 2.61 20.54 -5.37
N THR A 144 2.93 19.86 -4.27
CA THR A 144 1.98 19.53 -3.19
C THR A 144 2.14 20.42 -1.95
N PHE A 145 3.07 21.34 -1.97
CA PHE A 145 3.21 22.32 -0.89
C PHE A 145 1.98 23.22 -0.86
N PRO A 146 1.44 23.54 0.36
CA PRO A 146 0.28 24.42 0.51
C PRO A 146 0.58 25.88 0.19
#